data_8e2341b8748585db90400fe7794ad496
#
_entry.id   8e2341b8748585db90400fe7794ad496
#
_cell.length_a   1.000
_cell.length_b   1.000
_cell.length_c   1.000
_cell.angle_alpha   90.00
_cell.angle_beta   90.00
_cell.angle_gamma   90.00
#
_symmetry.space_group_name_H-M   'P 1'
#
loop_
_entity.id
_entity.type
_entity.pdbx_description
1 polymer ?
#
loop_
_entity_poly.entity_id
_entity_poly.type
_entity_poly.pdbx_seq_one_letter_code
_entity_poly.pdbx_strand_id
1 'polypeptide(L)'
;MKRAPRVESYRGFVFASLSRDGPTLTEFLGDARVAFDDMCDRSPEGEVEVVPVCHRVIQHSNWKFFMENQLDALHPSVTHQSTGAAASKVERALKGEGKEAPLYYHYLSTFASSFDQWDSVQTVNFPRGHGILKSYMALRPKDPDTQEYTEAMYKAYGEERAEQYLGRSIHHVLIYPYLSVQSPLQQLRCLRPLAPNKTLSEIWHFRLKGVSPAIYRRSLWYFNLVNSPATMINADDLENWTKGQWGLQSKGGEWVSFHRNFGRDTRDGDITYSNNGTSEVVMRSQFEAWSIYMSMRGETGSPM
;
A
#
# COMPACT_ATOMS: atom_id res chain seq x y z
N MET A 1 6.71 -1.90 -33.30
CA MET A 1 6.53 -1.47 -31.90
C MET A 1 5.64 -0.24 -31.91
N LYS A 2 4.49 -0.24 -31.19
CA LYS A 2 3.63 0.96 -31.10
C LYS A 2 4.29 1.93 -30.11
N ARG A 3 4.35 3.21 -30.45
CA ARG A 3 4.78 4.26 -29.52
C ARG A 3 3.63 4.66 -28.61
N ALA A 4 3.88 4.86 -27.32
CA ALA A 4 2.91 5.47 -26.45
C ALA A 4 2.70 6.94 -26.89
N PRO A 5 1.47 7.38 -27.10
CA PRO A 5 1.20 8.75 -27.57
C PRO A 5 1.58 9.81 -26.54
N ARG A 6 1.52 9.51 -25.25
CA ARG A 6 1.94 10.42 -24.17
C ARG A 6 2.84 9.69 -23.19
N VAL A 7 3.94 10.33 -22.82
CA VAL A 7 4.89 9.87 -21.79
C VAL A 7 5.25 11.05 -20.94
N GLU A 8 5.07 10.93 -19.64
CA GLU A 8 5.36 11.95 -18.65
C GLU A 8 6.09 11.33 -17.46
N SER A 9 6.79 12.14 -16.67
CA SER A 9 7.46 11.66 -15.48
C SER A 9 7.15 12.54 -14.27
N TYR A 10 7.12 11.91 -13.09
CA TYR A 10 7.02 12.58 -11.81
C TYR A 10 8.03 11.99 -10.83
N ARG A 11 8.89 12.82 -10.24
CA ARG A 11 9.95 12.39 -9.30
C ARG A 11 10.84 11.24 -9.85
N GLY A 12 11.06 11.18 -11.16
CA GLY A 12 11.82 10.12 -11.82
C GLY A 12 11.03 8.87 -12.20
N PHE A 13 9.79 8.74 -11.72
CA PHE A 13 8.89 7.67 -12.15
C PHE A 13 8.25 8.02 -13.50
N VAL A 14 8.40 7.13 -14.47
CA VAL A 14 7.93 7.34 -15.84
C VAL A 14 6.58 6.66 -16.06
N PHE A 15 5.64 7.40 -16.62
CA PHE A 15 4.29 6.94 -16.94
C PHE A 15 4.04 7.08 -18.44
N ALA A 16 3.23 6.17 -18.97
CA ALA A 16 2.82 6.19 -20.37
C ALA A 16 1.31 6.01 -20.48
N SER A 17 0.68 6.77 -21.38
CA SER A 17 -0.73 6.60 -21.73
C SER A 17 -0.86 6.12 -23.17
N LEU A 18 -1.79 5.18 -23.39
CA LEU A 18 -2.17 4.73 -24.72
C LEU A 18 -3.23 5.64 -25.37
N SER A 19 -3.86 6.51 -24.57
CA SER A 19 -4.75 7.55 -25.09
C SER A 19 -3.95 8.78 -25.50
N ARG A 20 -4.38 9.42 -26.59
CA ARG A 20 -3.83 10.71 -27.05
C ARG A 20 -4.33 11.86 -26.20
N ASP A 21 -5.57 11.74 -25.74
CA ASP A 21 -6.28 12.75 -24.98
C ASP A 21 -6.44 12.32 -23.52
N GLY A 22 -6.88 13.25 -22.67
CA GLY A 22 -7.10 13.03 -21.26
C GLY A 22 -6.21 13.92 -20.38
N PRO A 23 -6.29 13.77 -19.06
CA PRO A 23 -5.54 14.61 -18.12
C PRO A 23 -4.03 14.42 -18.27
N THR A 24 -3.25 15.45 -17.96
CA THR A 24 -1.82 15.34 -17.73
C THR A 24 -1.55 14.36 -16.58
N LEU A 25 -0.32 13.85 -16.45
CA LEU A 25 0.05 12.99 -15.33
C LEU A 25 -0.22 13.66 -13.98
N THR A 26 0.12 14.95 -13.86
CA THR A 26 -0.09 15.72 -12.62
C THR A 26 -1.57 15.85 -12.27
N GLU A 27 -2.43 16.13 -13.24
CA GLU A 27 -3.88 16.18 -13.04
C GLU A 27 -4.47 14.79 -12.76
N PHE A 28 -3.94 13.74 -13.37
CA PHE A 28 -4.37 12.37 -13.11
C PHE A 28 -4.06 11.95 -11.69
N LEU A 29 -2.82 12.16 -11.23
CA LEU A 29 -2.38 11.80 -9.89
C LEU A 29 -3.04 12.66 -8.81
N GLY A 30 -3.27 13.96 -9.09
CA GLY A 30 -3.80 14.88 -8.07
C GLY A 30 -3.00 14.80 -6.76
N ASP A 31 -3.70 14.72 -5.63
CA ASP A 31 -3.06 14.61 -4.31
C ASP A 31 -2.45 13.22 -4.03
N ALA A 32 -2.78 12.22 -4.83
CA ALA A 32 -2.11 10.92 -4.74
C ALA A 32 -0.62 10.97 -5.12
N ARG A 33 -0.12 12.11 -5.64
CA ARG A 33 1.32 12.36 -5.83
C ARG A 33 2.14 12.18 -4.56
N VAL A 34 1.51 12.35 -3.40
CA VAL A 34 2.11 12.12 -2.10
C VAL A 34 2.78 10.72 -1.99
N ALA A 35 2.36 9.75 -2.79
CA ALA A 35 2.99 8.43 -2.87
C ALA A 35 4.47 8.51 -3.26
N PHE A 36 4.75 9.29 -4.30
CA PHE A 36 6.10 9.44 -4.86
C PHE A 36 6.91 10.47 -4.09
N ASP A 37 6.24 11.53 -3.60
CA ASP A 37 6.88 12.52 -2.75
C ASP A 37 7.40 11.87 -1.47
N ASP A 38 6.55 11.13 -0.74
CA ASP A 38 6.98 10.45 0.49
C ASP A 38 8.04 9.36 0.20
N MET A 39 7.96 8.66 -0.93
CA MET A 39 8.99 7.68 -1.33
C MET A 39 10.37 8.33 -1.48
N CYS A 40 10.44 9.47 -2.17
CA CYS A 40 11.70 10.18 -2.41
C CYS A 40 12.16 10.97 -1.18
N ASP A 41 11.25 11.64 -0.48
CA ASP A 41 11.56 12.52 0.64
C ASP A 41 12.01 11.75 1.91
N ARG A 42 11.88 10.43 1.92
CA ARG A 42 12.51 9.55 2.92
C ARG A 42 14.01 9.38 2.71
N SER A 43 14.55 9.84 1.59
CA SER A 43 15.99 9.90 1.35
C SER A 43 16.53 11.27 1.76
N PRO A 44 17.67 11.36 2.47
CA PRO A 44 18.31 12.64 2.76
C PRO A 44 18.76 13.38 1.50
N GLU A 45 18.91 12.68 0.37
CA GLU A 45 19.20 13.27 -0.95
C GLU A 45 17.92 13.57 -1.76
N GLY A 46 16.73 13.23 -1.25
CA GLY A 46 15.47 13.43 -1.96
C GLY A 46 15.27 12.49 -3.15
N GLU A 47 16.07 11.44 -3.27
CA GLU A 47 16.07 10.51 -4.40
C GLU A 47 16.10 9.05 -3.96
N VAL A 48 15.55 8.20 -4.83
CA VAL A 48 15.58 6.74 -4.67
C VAL A 48 16.24 6.09 -5.89
N GLU A 49 16.80 4.90 -5.66
CA GLU A 49 17.35 4.04 -6.70
C GLU A 49 16.54 2.76 -6.81
N VAL A 50 16.08 2.41 -8.01
CA VAL A 50 15.40 1.14 -8.23
C VAL A 50 16.40 -0.02 -8.13
N VAL A 51 16.03 -1.04 -7.37
CA VAL A 51 16.82 -2.28 -7.31
C VAL A 51 16.50 -3.13 -8.54
N PRO A 52 17.50 -3.69 -9.25
CA PRO A 52 17.28 -4.44 -10.49
C PRO A 52 16.73 -5.85 -10.23
N VAL A 53 15.77 -5.96 -9.31
CA VAL A 53 15.06 -7.20 -8.96
C VAL A 53 13.57 -6.91 -8.89
N CYS A 54 12.77 -7.71 -9.59
CA CYS A 54 11.32 -7.68 -9.53
C CYS A 54 10.80 -9.03 -9.03
N HIS A 55 10.09 -9.00 -7.91
CA HIS A 55 9.37 -10.17 -7.43
C HIS A 55 8.03 -10.28 -8.17
N ARG A 56 7.70 -11.48 -8.65
CA ARG A 56 6.47 -11.74 -9.41
C ARG A 56 5.63 -12.78 -8.72
N VAL A 57 4.37 -12.44 -8.49
CA VAL A 57 3.40 -13.33 -7.83
C VAL A 57 2.17 -13.45 -8.72
N ILE A 58 1.77 -14.67 -9.01
CA ILE A 58 0.47 -14.95 -9.65
C ILE A 58 -0.59 -15.07 -8.55
N GLN A 59 -1.62 -14.26 -8.68
CA GLN A 59 -2.81 -14.28 -7.84
C GLN A 59 -3.94 -14.94 -8.64
N HIS A 60 -4.54 -15.99 -8.09
CA HIS A 60 -5.68 -16.69 -8.70
C HIS A 60 -7.01 -15.99 -8.38
N SER A 61 -7.03 -14.68 -8.61
CA SER A 61 -8.15 -13.80 -8.31
C SER A 61 -8.17 -12.58 -9.23
N ASN A 62 -9.29 -11.89 -9.24
CA ASN A 62 -9.41 -10.59 -9.87
C ASN A 62 -8.49 -9.56 -9.18
N TRP A 63 -7.94 -8.64 -9.94
CA TRP A 63 -7.04 -7.60 -9.44
C TRP A 63 -7.66 -6.70 -8.37
N LYS A 64 -8.98 -6.56 -8.34
CA LYS A 64 -9.71 -5.75 -7.36
C LYS A 64 -9.54 -6.27 -5.93
N PHE A 65 -9.41 -7.59 -5.72
CA PHE A 65 -9.14 -8.14 -4.38
C PHE A 65 -7.89 -7.54 -3.74
N PHE A 66 -6.82 -7.44 -4.52
CA PHE A 66 -5.59 -6.79 -4.03
C PHE A 66 -5.81 -5.31 -3.71
N MET A 67 -6.51 -4.58 -4.59
CA MET A 67 -6.72 -3.15 -4.42
C MET A 67 -7.56 -2.83 -3.18
N GLU A 68 -8.57 -3.65 -2.90
CA GLU A 68 -9.38 -3.55 -1.68
C GLU A 68 -8.54 -3.87 -0.44
N ASN A 69 -7.81 -4.99 -0.46
CA ASN A 69 -6.97 -5.44 0.65
C ASN A 69 -5.92 -4.40 1.09
N GLN A 70 -5.32 -3.69 0.14
CA GLN A 70 -4.24 -2.74 0.44
C GLN A 70 -4.66 -1.52 1.25
N LEU A 71 -5.94 -1.17 1.24
CA LEU A 71 -6.49 -0.03 1.98
C LEU A 71 -7.53 -0.47 3.02
N ASP A 72 -7.55 -1.74 3.38
CA ASP A 72 -8.37 -2.29 4.46
C ASP A 72 -7.52 -2.59 5.70
N ALA A 73 -7.89 -1.99 6.83
CA ALA A 73 -7.24 -2.26 8.11
C ALA A 73 -7.98 -3.31 8.95
N LEU A 74 -9.13 -3.83 8.48
CA LEU A 74 -9.88 -4.84 9.22
C LEU A 74 -9.30 -6.24 9.03
N HIS A 75 -9.00 -6.63 7.78
CA HIS A 75 -8.54 -7.98 7.46
C HIS A 75 -7.26 -8.38 8.23
N PRO A 76 -6.26 -7.48 8.51
CA PRO A 76 -5.06 -7.90 9.21
C PRO A 76 -5.35 -8.56 10.56
N SER A 77 -6.27 -7.96 11.34
CA SER A 77 -6.64 -8.47 12.66
C SER A 77 -7.55 -9.71 12.64
N VAL A 78 -8.06 -10.10 11.48
CA VAL A 78 -8.90 -11.30 11.31
C VAL A 78 -8.12 -12.40 10.59
N THR A 79 -7.63 -12.09 9.39
CA THR A 79 -6.95 -13.06 8.52
C THR A 79 -5.61 -13.52 9.09
N HIS A 80 -4.84 -12.58 9.65
CA HIS A 80 -3.48 -12.84 10.13
C HIS A 80 -3.36 -12.94 11.66
N GLN A 81 -4.48 -12.99 12.37
CA GLN A 81 -4.52 -13.01 13.83
C GLN A 81 -3.66 -14.11 14.45
N SER A 82 -3.70 -15.32 13.87
CA SER A 82 -2.95 -16.46 14.41
C SER A 82 -1.45 -16.24 14.39
N THR A 83 -0.94 -15.67 13.30
CA THR A 83 0.49 -15.31 13.14
C THR A 83 0.88 -14.21 14.12
N GLY A 84 0.06 -13.17 14.26
CA GLY A 84 0.28 -12.10 15.22
C GLY A 84 0.26 -12.59 16.67
N ALA A 85 -0.69 -13.44 17.02
CA ALA A 85 -0.78 -14.03 18.35
C ALA A 85 0.42 -14.91 18.70
N ALA A 86 0.91 -15.69 17.73
CA ALA A 86 2.13 -16.50 17.91
C ALA A 86 3.36 -15.63 18.14
N ALA A 87 3.54 -14.56 17.33
CA ALA A 87 4.62 -13.61 17.50
C ALA A 87 4.57 -12.91 18.87
N SER A 88 3.39 -12.43 19.27
CA SER A 88 3.18 -11.81 20.59
C SER A 88 3.49 -12.75 21.75
N LYS A 89 3.22 -14.04 21.61
CA LYS A 89 3.58 -15.05 22.61
C LYS A 89 5.09 -15.17 22.77
N VAL A 90 5.83 -15.19 21.64
CA VAL A 90 7.30 -15.25 21.66
C VAL A 90 7.90 -13.98 22.25
N GLU A 91 7.41 -12.80 21.87
CA GLU A 91 7.86 -11.52 22.47
C GLU A 91 7.71 -11.51 23.98
N ARG A 92 6.55 -11.94 24.49
CA ARG A 92 6.32 -12.01 25.95
C ARG A 92 7.25 -13.00 26.65
N ALA A 93 7.52 -14.17 26.03
CA ALA A 93 8.42 -15.17 26.59
C ALA A 93 9.85 -14.62 26.67
N LEU A 94 10.36 -14.02 25.60
CA LEU A 94 11.70 -13.42 25.57
C LEU A 94 11.83 -12.29 26.61
N LYS A 95 10.81 -11.42 26.70
CA LYS A 95 10.78 -10.37 27.72
C LYS A 95 10.78 -10.94 29.15
N GLY A 96 10.07 -12.05 29.38
CA GLY A 96 10.09 -12.76 30.67
C GLY A 96 11.47 -13.32 31.05
N GLU A 97 12.29 -13.62 30.03
CA GLU A 97 13.69 -14.05 30.21
C GLU A 97 14.68 -12.87 30.26
N GLY A 98 14.20 -11.63 30.25
CA GLY A 98 15.06 -10.43 30.22
C GLY A 98 15.74 -10.19 28.88
N LYS A 99 15.25 -10.82 27.80
CA LYS A 99 15.76 -10.68 26.43
C LYS A 99 14.91 -9.72 25.61
N GLU A 100 15.56 -8.93 24.75
CA GLU A 100 14.87 -8.13 23.76
C GLU A 100 14.42 -9.01 22.57
N ALA A 101 13.18 -8.86 22.14
CA ALA A 101 12.67 -9.59 20.99
C ALA A 101 13.22 -8.97 19.68
N PRO A 102 13.68 -9.79 18.73
CA PRO A 102 14.02 -9.29 17.41
C PRO A 102 12.88 -8.51 16.76
N LEU A 103 13.21 -7.44 16.01
CA LEU A 103 12.27 -6.50 15.40
C LEU A 103 11.17 -7.18 14.55
N TYR A 104 11.46 -8.30 13.91
CA TYR A 104 10.48 -9.02 13.09
C TYR A 104 9.32 -9.60 13.89
N TYR A 105 9.52 -10.00 15.16
CA TYR A 105 8.39 -10.41 16.00
C TYR A 105 7.47 -9.24 16.28
N HIS A 106 8.04 -8.07 16.51
CA HIS A 106 7.24 -6.86 16.71
C HIS A 106 6.40 -6.50 15.46
N TYR A 107 6.97 -6.60 14.27
CA TYR A 107 6.19 -6.40 13.04
C TYR A 107 5.03 -7.39 12.91
N LEU A 108 5.27 -8.66 13.25
CA LEU A 108 4.23 -9.68 13.14
C LEU A 108 3.17 -9.56 14.26
N SER A 109 3.56 -9.17 15.47
CA SER A 109 2.64 -9.07 16.61
C SER A 109 1.55 -8.01 16.39
N THR A 110 1.80 -7.00 15.56
CA THR A 110 0.81 -5.98 15.19
C THR A 110 -0.42 -6.56 14.50
N PHE A 111 -0.32 -7.72 13.82
CA PHE A 111 -1.45 -8.40 13.20
C PHE A 111 -2.45 -9.01 14.21
N ALA A 112 -2.08 -9.14 15.48
CA ALA A 112 -2.98 -9.53 16.56
C ALA A 112 -3.54 -8.32 17.34
N SER A 113 -3.44 -7.12 16.80
CA SER A 113 -3.95 -5.91 17.41
C SER A 113 -5.48 -5.93 17.52
N SER A 114 -6.01 -5.30 18.56
CA SER A 114 -7.46 -5.09 18.70
C SER A 114 -7.97 -4.11 17.63
N PHE A 115 -9.26 -4.19 17.34
CA PHE A 115 -9.86 -3.29 16.34
C PHE A 115 -9.75 -1.81 16.73
N ASP A 116 -9.71 -1.48 18.01
CA ASP A 116 -9.55 -0.11 18.52
C ASP A 116 -8.26 0.55 18.07
N GLN A 117 -7.21 -0.22 17.79
CA GLN A 117 -5.95 0.32 17.28
C GLN A 117 -6.08 0.88 15.86
N TRP A 118 -7.05 0.41 15.10
CA TRP A 118 -7.32 0.87 13.75
C TRP A 118 -8.09 2.19 13.71
N ASP A 119 -8.64 2.64 14.84
CA ASP A 119 -9.30 3.95 14.96
C ASP A 119 -8.27 5.10 14.84
N SER A 120 -6.99 4.84 15.06
CA SER A 120 -5.90 5.80 14.82
C SER A 120 -5.42 5.86 13.37
N VAL A 121 -5.88 4.96 12.52
CA VAL A 121 -5.52 4.89 11.11
C VAL A 121 -6.53 5.66 10.28
N GLN A 122 -6.06 6.57 9.46
CA GLN A 122 -6.90 7.36 8.57
C GLN A 122 -6.96 6.74 7.17
N THR A 123 -8.15 6.63 6.62
CA THR A 123 -8.38 6.37 5.20
C THR A 123 -8.76 7.65 4.49
N VAL A 124 -8.11 7.95 3.37
CA VAL A 124 -8.42 9.11 2.53
C VAL A 124 -8.65 8.65 1.11
N ASN A 125 -9.66 9.20 0.51
CA ASN A 125 -10.06 8.93 -0.84
C ASN A 125 -9.91 10.18 -1.69
N PHE A 126 -9.16 10.07 -2.76
CA PHE A 126 -8.93 11.11 -3.75
C PHE A 126 -9.79 10.85 -5.00
N PRO A 127 -9.99 11.87 -5.84
CA PRO A 127 -10.66 11.68 -7.13
C PRO A 127 -10.08 10.53 -7.95
N ARG A 128 -10.86 9.97 -8.85
CA ARG A 128 -10.47 8.88 -9.79
C ARG A 128 -10.19 7.53 -9.14
N GLY A 129 -10.67 7.30 -7.91
CA GLY A 129 -10.48 6.05 -7.20
C GLY A 129 -9.10 5.87 -6.54
N HIS A 130 -8.27 6.92 -6.52
CA HIS A 130 -7.05 6.92 -5.76
C HIS A 130 -7.36 6.96 -4.27
N GLY A 131 -6.49 6.41 -3.45
CA GLY A 131 -6.72 6.41 -2.02
C GLY A 131 -5.46 6.18 -1.21
N ILE A 132 -5.53 6.47 0.07
CA ILE A 132 -4.43 6.26 1.01
C ILE A 132 -4.93 5.74 2.34
N LEU A 133 -4.21 4.77 2.87
CA LEU A 133 -4.25 4.35 4.27
C LEU A 133 -3.00 4.89 4.94
N LYS A 134 -3.16 5.72 5.99
CA LYS A 134 -2.03 6.36 6.65
C LYS A 134 -2.14 6.34 8.17
N SER A 135 -0.99 6.20 8.84
CA SER A 135 -0.84 6.27 10.28
C SER A 135 0.53 6.80 10.66
N TYR A 136 0.61 7.39 11.85
CA TYR A 136 1.82 7.91 12.46
C TYR A 136 2.29 7.06 13.66
N MET A 137 1.99 5.78 13.67
CA MET A 137 2.43 4.84 14.73
C MET A 137 3.88 4.40 14.46
N ALA A 138 4.85 5.29 14.59
CA ALA A 138 6.22 4.96 14.25
C ALA A 138 6.89 4.12 15.35
N LEU A 139 7.13 2.86 15.06
CA LEU A 139 8.19 2.12 15.72
C LEU A 139 9.52 2.48 15.07
N ARG A 140 10.35 3.23 15.76
CA ARG A 140 11.71 3.54 15.34
C ARG A 140 12.70 2.73 16.15
N PRO A 141 13.39 1.74 15.56
CA PRO A 141 14.45 1.01 16.24
C PRO A 141 15.54 1.95 16.74
N LYS A 142 16.17 1.60 17.86
CA LYS A 142 17.24 2.41 18.51
C LYS A 142 18.64 1.91 18.17
N ASP A 143 18.82 1.22 17.07
CA ASP A 143 20.11 0.73 16.63
C ASP A 143 20.93 1.81 15.89
N PRO A 144 22.25 1.60 15.72
CA PRO A 144 23.14 2.60 15.10
C PRO A 144 22.73 3.00 13.69
N ASP A 145 22.30 2.06 12.83
CA ASP A 145 21.88 2.37 11.46
C ASP A 145 20.65 3.30 11.42
N THR A 146 19.72 3.11 12.37
CA THR A 146 18.53 3.98 12.48
C THR A 146 18.91 5.37 13.00
N GLN A 147 19.87 5.44 13.92
CA GLN A 147 20.36 6.72 14.43
C GLN A 147 21.08 7.51 13.33
N GLU A 148 22.01 6.88 12.61
CA GLU A 148 22.70 7.48 11.46
C GLU A 148 21.71 8.00 10.41
N TYR A 149 20.71 7.18 10.06
CA TYR A 149 19.65 7.58 9.12
C TYR A 149 18.85 8.79 9.63
N THR A 150 18.48 8.78 10.91
CA THR A 150 17.74 9.89 11.53
C THR A 150 18.55 11.19 11.50
N GLU A 151 19.83 11.13 11.86
CA GLU A 151 20.74 12.28 11.82
C GLU A 151 20.92 12.83 10.41
N ALA A 152 21.06 11.94 9.40
CA ALA A 152 21.14 12.33 8.00
C ALA A 152 19.87 13.06 7.54
N MET A 153 18.69 12.59 7.95
CA MET A 153 17.41 13.22 7.66
C MET A 153 17.27 14.58 8.35
N TYR A 154 17.68 14.70 9.62
CA TYR A 154 17.68 15.97 10.35
C TYR A 154 18.59 16.99 9.69
N LYS A 155 19.76 16.56 9.23
CA LYS A 155 20.70 17.43 8.50
C LYS A 155 20.11 17.90 7.16
N ALA A 156 19.38 17.05 6.46
CA ALA A 156 18.85 17.36 5.14
C ALA A 156 17.59 18.25 5.18
N TYR A 157 16.69 18.00 6.13
CA TYR A 157 15.35 18.63 6.13
C TYR A 157 15.04 19.47 7.37
N GLY A 158 15.88 19.45 8.39
CA GLY A 158 15.57 19.92 9.74
C GLY A 158 14.74 18.90 10.52
N GLU A 159 14.80 18.97 11.84
CA GLU A 159 14.19 17.99 12.75
C GLU A 159 12.67 17.87 12.53
N GLU A 160 11.95 18.98 12.54
CA GLU A 160 10.48 18.99 12.42
C GLU A 160 9.99 18.29 11.14
N ARG A 161 10.59 18.62 10.01
CA ARG A 161 10.19 18.04 8.72
C ARG A 161 10.62 16.58 8.59
N ALA A 162 11.82 16.24 9.07
CA ALA A 162 12.31 14.88 9.06
C ALA A 162 11.41 13.97 9.93
N GLU A 163 10.96 14.44 11.10
CA GLU A 163 10.04 13.70 11.95
C GLU A 163 8.69 13.43 11.26
N GLN A 164 8.20 14.33 10.43
CA GLN A 164 7.01 14.10 9.63
C GLN A 164 7.17 12.92 8.66
N TYR A 165 8.35 12.77 8.03
CA TYR A 165 8.64 11.65 7.14
C TYR A 165 8.89 10.35 7.92
N LEU A 166 9.74 10.40 8.93
CA LEU A 166 10.15 9.23 9.71
C LEU A 166 9.01 8.69 10.60
N GLY A 167 8.11 9.56 11.04
CA GLY A 167 6.97 9.20 11.88
C GLY A 167 5.84 8.47 11.16
N ARG A 168 5.78 8.49 9.83
CA ARG A 168 4.76 7.76 9.06
C ARG A 168 5.10 6.28 9.02
N SER A 169 4.36 5.48 9.77
CA SER A 169 4.54 4.01 9.82
C SER A 169 3.73 3.29 8.75
N ILE A 170 2.51 3.75 8.50
CA ILE A 170 1.65 3.28 7.42
C ILE A 170 1.46 4.44 6.44
N HIS A 171 1.79 4.21 5.19
CA HIS A 171 1.57 5.14 4.10
C HIS A 171 1.40 4.32 2.81
N HIS A 172 0.23 3.68 2.71
CA HIS A 172 -0.13 2.83 1.58
C HIS A 172 -0.99 3.65 0.64
N VAL A 173 -0.46 4.01 -0.51
CA VAL A 173 -1.16 4.81 -1.52
C VAL A 173 -1.50 3.95 -2.71
N LEU A 174 -2.76 3.96 -3.11
CA LEU A 174 -3.24 3.39 -4.35
C LEU A 174 -3.38 4.46 -5.43
N ILE A 175 -2.69 4.25 -6.52
CA ILE A 175 -2.91 4.94 -7.78
C ILE A 175 -3.78 4.01 -8.62
N TYR A 176 -5.10 4.24 -8.55
CA TYR A 176 -6.09 3.41 -9.23
C TYR A 176 -5.87 3.44 -10.74
N PRO A 177 -5.99 2.31 -11.48
CA PRO A 177 -6.53 1.02 -11.01
C PRO A 177 -5.49 -0.04 -10.63
N TYR A 178 -4.18 0.16 -10.78
CA TYR A 178 -3.26 -0.99 -10.74
C TYR A 178 -1.92 -0.74 -10.03
N LEU A 179 -1.73 0.41 -9.41
CA LEU A 179 -0.45 0.73 -8.78
C LEU A 179 -0.63 0.96 -7.28
N SER A 180 0.20 0.29 -6.47
CA SER A 180 0.30 0.51 -5.03
C SER A 180 1.71 0.95 -4.66
N VAL A 181 1.82 2.00 -3.86
CA VAL A 181 3.08 2.53 -3.35
C VAL A 181 3.07 2.47 -1.82
N GLN A 182 4.05 1.79 -1.26
CA GLN A 182 4.26 1.66 0.18
C GLN A 182 5.60 2.30 0.53
N SER A 183 5.61 3.61 0.65
CA SER A 183 6.84 4.40 0.81
C SER A 183 7.66 4.06 2.06
N PRO A 184 7.06 3.80 3.26
CA PRO A 184 7.84 3.36 4.42
C PRO A 184 8.58 2.05 4.22
N LEU A 185 8.09 1.20 3.31
CA LEU A 185 8.64 -0.10 2.98
C LEU A 185 9.49 -0.07 1.69
N GLN A 186 9.61 1.10 1.08
CA GLN A 186 10.37 1.30 -0.16
C GLN A 186 9.95 0.33 -1.27
N GLN A 187 8.64 0.12 -1.40
CA GLN A 187 8.03 -0.81 -2.36
C GLN A 187 7.04 -0.11 -3.28
N LEU A 188 7.04 -0.56 -4.53
CA LEU A 188 6.03 -0.24 -5.52
C LEU A 188 5.51 -1.57 -6.10
N ARG A 189 4.19 -1.72 -6.17
CA ARG A 189 3.56 -2.90 -6.71
C ARG A 189 2.66 -2.53 -7.89
N CYS A 190 2.93 -3.17 -9.03
CA CYS A 190 2.14 -2.99 -10.24
C CYS A 190 1.35 -4.27 -10.53
N LEU A 191 0.04 -4.12 -10.75
CA LEU A 191 -0.84 -5.23 -11.09
C LEU A 191 -1.02 -5.31 -12.60
N ARG A 192 -0.98 -6.53 -13.12
CA ARG A 192 -1.30 -6.83 -14.51
C ARG A 192 -2.41 -7.88 -14.55
N PRO A 193 -3.66 -7.47 -14.80
CA PRO A 193 -4.74 -8.43 -15.03
C PRO A 193 -4.42 -9.30 -16.25
N LEU A 194 -4.39 -10.62 -16.06
CA LEU A 194 -4.14 -11.60 -17.11
C LEU A 194 -5.45 -12.24 -17.60
N ALA A 195 -6.41 -12.36 -16.67
CA ALA A 195 -7.77 -12.85 -16.92
C ALA A 195 -8.70 -12.33 -15.81
N PRO A 196 -10.02 -12.47 -15.93
CA PRO A 196 -10.96 -12.04 -14.87
C PRO A 196 -10.68 -12.64 -13.50
N ASN A 197 -10.04 -13.81 -13.44
CA ASN A 197 -9.70 -14.55 -12.23
C ASN A 197 -8.18 -14.78 -12.08
N LYS A 198 -7.35 -13.99 -12.75
CA LYS A 198 -5.89 -14.17 -12.70
C LYS A 198 -5.18 -12.84 -12.85
N THR A 199 -4.33 -12.53 -11.89
CA THR A 199 -3.54 -11.29 -11.86
C THR A 199 -2.07 -11.60 -11.61
N LEU A 200 -1.18 -10.93 -12.35
CA LEU A 200 0.25 -10.89 -12.06
C LEU A 200 0.52 -9.63 -11.22
N SER A 201 1.12 -9.81 -10.06
CA SER A 201 1.64 -8.73 -9.22
C SER A 201 3.16 -8.64 -9.39
N GLU A 202 3.66 -7.49 -9.82
CA GLU A 202 5.08 -7.17 -9.95
C GLU A 202 5.47 -6.22 -8.82
N ILE A 203 6.44 -6.61 -7.99
CA ILE A 203 6.87 -5.88 -6.80
C ILE A 203 8.29 -5.42 -7.00
N TRP A 204 8.48 -4.11 -6.98
CA TRP A 204 9.74 -3.42 -7.15
C TRP A 204 10.17 -2.80 -5.83
N HIS A 205 11.47 -2.84 -5.56
CA HIS A 205 12.08 -2.28 -4.37
C HIS A 205 12.99 -1.12 -4.72
N PHE A 206 13.11 -0.19 -3.78
CA PHE A 206 13.95 0.99 -3.92
C PHE A 206 14.93 1.08 -2.76
N ARG A 207 16.08 1.68 -3.03
CA ARG A 207 17.03 2.13 -2.01
C ARG A 207 16.91 3.63 -1.85
N LEU A 208 16.93 4.09 -0.64
CA LEU A 208 17.05 5.51 -0.33
C LEU A 208 18.51 5.92 -0.57
N LYS A 209 18.75 6.94 -1.37
CA LYS A 209 20.12 7.48 -1.56
C LYS A 209 20.59 8.18 -0.29
N GLY A 210 21.90 8.14 -0.02
CA GLY A 210 22.47 8.74 1.18
C GLY A 210 22.17 8.01 2.48
N VAL A 211 21.73 6.73 2.42
CA VAL A 211 21.35 5.92 3.59
C VAL A 211 22.10 4.59 3.62
N SER A 212 22.45 4.13 4.83
CA SER A 212 23.08 2.82 5.03
C SER A 212 22.31 1.69 4.36
N PRO A 213 23.00 0.73 3.70
CA PRO A 213 22.38 -0.48 3.14
C PRO A 213 21.56 -1.31 4.16
N ALA A 214 21.80 -1.11 5.45
CA ALA A 214 21.05 -1.79 6.51
C ALA A 214 19.56 -1.41 6.50
N ILE A 215 19.24 -0.14 6.20
CA ILE A 215 17.86 0.32 6.11
C ILE A 215 17.12 -0.40 4.96
N TYR A 216 17.78 -0.54 3.80
CA TYR A 216 17.22 -1.31 2.70
C TYR A 216 17.04 -2.81 3.07
N ARG A 217 18.00 -3.42 3.77
CA ARG A 217 17.86 -4.82 4.23
C ARG A 217 16.65 -5.00 5.13
N ARG A 218 16.27 -4.03 5.95
CA ARG A 218 15.03 -4.08 6.77
C ARG A 218 13.78 -4.08 5.91
N SER A 219 13.73 -3.29 4.85
CA SER A 219 12.61 -3.31 3.90
C SER A 219 12.48 -4.68 3.25
N LEU A 220 13.59 -5.33 2.89
CA LEU A 220 13.58 -6.70 2.39
C LEU A 220 13.14 -7.72 3.43
N TRP A 221 13.54 -7.57 4.70
CA TRP A 221 13.06 -8.44 5.77
C TRP A 221 11.55 -8.31 5.95
N TYR A 222 11.03 -7.09 5.96
CA TYR A 222 9.59 -6.88 6.02
C TYR A 222 8.88 -7.51 4.81
N PHE A 223 9.39 -7.29 3.61
CA PHE A 223 8.85 -7.95 2.41
C PHE A 223 8.82 -9.47 2.56
N ASN A 224 9.92 -10.07 2.99
CA ASN A 224 10.00 -11.52 3.18
C ASN A 224 9.03 -12.03 4.26
N LEU A 225 8.78 -11.25 5.32
CA LEU A 225 7.89 -11.63 6.41
C LEU A 225 6.41 -11.44 6.07
N VAL A 226 6.07 -10.39 5.34
CA VAL A 226 4.68 -9.94 5.17
C VAL A 226 4.20 -10.08 3.73
N ASN A 227 4.98 -9.64 2.76
CA ASN A 227 4.52 -9.49 1.38
C ASN A 227 4.97 -10.62 0.44
N SER A 228 5.85 -11.50 0.89
CA SER A 228 6.28 -12.67 0.12
C SER A 228 5.26 -13.81 0.23
N PRO A 229 4.96 -14.50 -0.89
CA PRO A 229 4.10 -15.68 -0.85
C PRO A 229 4.72 -16.88 -0.12
N ALA A 230 6.01 -16.80 0.25
CA ALA A 230 6.72 -17.84 1.00
C ALA A 230 6.46 -17.76 2.52
N THR A 231 5.68 -16.79 3.00
CA THR A 231 5.34 -16.61 4.41
C THR A 231 3.84 -16.71 4.65
N MET A 232 3.44 -16.80 5.93
CA MET A 232 2.04 -16.98 6.29
C MET A 232 1.16 -15.78 5.94
N ILE A 233 1.66 -14.56 6.06
CA ILE A 233 0.84 -13.35 5.87
C ILE A 233 0.31 -13.26 4.43
N ASN A 234 1.18 -13.15 3.45
CA ASN A 234 0.71 -13.03 2.06
C ASN A 234 0.13 -14.34 1.52
N ALA A 235 0.54 -15.51 2.05
CA ALA A 235 -0.09 -16.79 1.69
C ALA A 235 -1.57 -16.84 2.12
N ASP A 236 -1.89 -16.32 3.32
CA ASP A 236 -3.27 -16.21 3.81
C ASP A 236 -4.10 -15.30 2.88
N ASP A 237 -3.55 -14.14 2.48
CA ASP A 237 -4.20 -13.25 1.53
C ASP A 237 -4.49 -13.92 0.19
N LEU A 238 -3.48 -14.56 -0.39
CA LEU A 238 -3.61 -15.25 -1.68
C LEU A 238 -4.67 -16.34 -1.65
N GLU A 239 -4.76 -17.08 -0.56
CA GLU A 239 -5.76 -18.12 -0.37
C GLU A 239 -7.15 -17.51 -0.21
N ASN A 240 -7.29 -16.46 0.61
CA ASN A 240 -8.55 -15.75 0.79
C ASN A 240 -9.07 -15.15 -0.51
N TRP A 241 -8.19 -14.54 -1.31
CA TRP A 241 -8.59 -13.99 -2.62
C TRP A 241 -9.01 -15.08 -3.59
N THR A 242 -8.32 -16.23 -3.59
CA THR A 242 -8.69 -17.39 -4.41
C THR A 242 -10.06 -17.92 -4.02
N LYS A 243 -10.32 -18.12 -2.73
CA LYS A 243 -11.61 -18.57 -2.21
C LYS A 243 -12.71 -17.55 -2.43
N GLY A 244 -12.41 -16.26 -2.21
CA GLY A 244 -13.33 -15.16 -2.52
C GLY A 244 -13.72 -15.13 -3.99
N GLN A 245 -12.75 -15.32 -4.89
CA GLN A 245 -12.99 -15.41 -6.33
C GLN A 245 -13.93 -16.58 -6.68
N TRP A 246 -13.75 -17.73 -6.05
CA TRP A 246 -14.66 -18.88 -6.25
C TRP A 246 -16.06 -18.59 -5.70
N GLY A 247 -16.14 -17.95 -4.53
CA GLY A 247 -17.40 -17.53 -3.94
C GLY A 247 -18.21 -16.60 -4.83
N LEU A 248 -17.54 -15.60 -5.43
CA LEU A 248 -18.16 -14.65 -6.37
C LEU A 248 -18.58 -15.29 -7.70
N GLN A 249 -18.01 -16.43 -8.07
CA GLN A 249 -18.42 -17.20 -9.26
C GLN A 249 -19.64 -18.07 -8.97
N SER A 250 -20.00 -18.28 -7.71
CA SER A 250 -21.19 -19.00 -7.32
C SER A 250 -22.44 -18.14 -7.55
N LYS A 251 -23.60 -18.81 -7.79
CA LYS A 251 -24.88 -18.11 -7.96
C LYS A 251 -25.52 -17.64 -6.65
N GLY A 252 -24.83 -17.81 -5.51
CA GLY A 252 -25.38 -17.56 -4.18
C GLY A 252 -25.08 -16.18 -3.60
N GLY A 253 -24.30 -15.33 -4.27
CA GLY A 253 -23.89 -14.02 -3.77
C GLY A 253 -23.85 -12.96 -4.87
N GLU A 254 -25.04 -12.50 -5.31
CA GLU A 254 -25.12 -11.49 -6.36
C GLU A 254 -24.69 -10.09 -5.90
N TRP A 255 -24.79 -9.81 -4.59
CA TRP A 255 -24.54 -8.50 -4.02
C TRP A 255 -23.53 -8.57 -2.88
N VAL A 256 -22.60 -7.62 -2.89
CA VAL A 256 -21.68 -7.36 -1.78
C VAL A 256 -21.95 -5.95 -1.27
N SER A 257 -22.05 -5.79 0.06
CA SER A 257 -22.31 -4.51 0.68
C SER A 257 -21.03 -3.85 1.19
N PHE A 258 -20.82 -2.59 0.82
CA PHE A 258 -19.75 -1.73 1.34
C PHE A 258 -20.33 -0.65 2.27
N HIS A 259 -21.07 -1.06 3.30
CA HIS A 259 -21.80 -0.13 4.17
C HIS A 259 -21.04 0.30 5.42
N ARG A 260 -19.90 -0.33 5.72
CA ARG A 260 -19.14 -0.02 6.94
C ARG A 260 -18.68 1.44 6.93
N ASN A 261 -19.07 2.20 7.95
CA ASN A 261 -18.93 3.66 8.08
C ASN A 261 -19.62 4.49 6.98
N PHE A 262 -20.55 3.95 6.21
CA PHE A 262 -21.32 4.71 5.25
C PHE A 262 -22.11 5.84 5.95
N GLY A 263 -21.99 7.07 5.43
CA GLY A 263 -22.61 8.25 6.00
C GLY A 263 -21.91 8.85 7.24
N ARG A 264 -20.75 8.29 7.65
CA ARG A 264 -19.91 8.81 8.74
C ARG A 264 -18.56 9.38 8.24
N ASP A 265 -18.36 9.33 6.96
CA ASP A 265 -17.16 9.85 6.31
C ASP A 265 -17.27 11.38 6.23
N THR A 266 -16.13 12.07 6.34
CA THR A 266 -16.06 13.53 6.18
C THR A 266 -15.64 13.87 4.77
N ARG A 267 -16.27 14.87 4.18
CA ARG A 267 -15.94 15.36 2.84
C ARG A 267 -15.37 16.78 2.92
N ASP A 268 -14.26 16.98 2.22
CA ASP A 268 -13.62 18.27 2.02
C ASP A 268 -13.31 18.46 0.52
N GLY A 269 -14.11 19.26 -0.17
CA GLY A 269 -14.07 19.38 -1.62
C GLY A 269 -14.31 18.03 -2.30
N ASP A 270 -13.33 17.60 -3.08
CA ASP A 270 -13.35 16.31 -3.81
C ASP A 270 -12.68 15.17 -3.02
N ILE A 271 -12.20 15.46 -1.81
CA ILE A 271 -11.55 14.49 -0.94
C ILE A 271 -12.58 13.97 0.08
N THR A 272 -12.62 12.67 0.27
CA THR A 272 -13.41 12.04 1.34
C THR A 272 -12.48 11.28 2.26
N TYR A 273 -12.63 11.44 3.57
CA TYR A 273 -11.79 10.75 4.54
C TYR A 273 -12.59 10.21 5.72
N SER A 274 -12.03 9.17 6.32
CA SER A 274 -12.49 8.59 7.57
C SER A 274 -11.31 8.48 8.54
N ASN A 275 -11.53 8.83 9.79
CA ASN A 275 -10.56 8.62 10.87
C ASN A 275 -10.66 7.20 11.46
N ASN A 276 -11.15 6.25 10.67
CA ASN A 276 -11.25 4.86 11.03
C ASN A 276 -10.71 4.00 9.88
N GLY A 277 -9.61 3.29 10.13
CA GLY A 277 -8.94 2.45 9.13
C GLY A 277 -9.76 1.26 8.66
N THR A 278 -10.85 0.93 9.35
CA THR A 278 -11.79 -0.11 8.94
C THR A 278 -12.94 0.40 8.06
N SER A 279 -12.97 1.70 7.73
CA SER A 279 -13.98 2.27 6.81
C SER A 279 -13.85 1.71 5.41
N GLU A 280 -14.97 1.42 4.77
CA GLU A 280 -15.03 0.99 3.37
C GLU A 280 -15.15 2.16 2.37
N VAL A 281 -14.88 3.37 2.80
CA VAL A 281 -14.96 4.57 1.93
C VAL A 281 -14.09 4.42 0.68
N VAL A 282 -12.93 3.80 0.81
CA VAL A 282 -12.00 3.61 -0.31
C VAL A 282 -12.52 2.58 -1.31
N MET A 283 -13.10 1.47 -0.81
CA MET A 283 -13.72 0.45 -1.66
C MET A 283 -14.87 1.06 -2.46
N ARG A 284 -15.77 1.81 -1.80
CA ARG A 284 -16.88 2.52 -2.48
C ARG A 284 -16.37 3.39 -3.62
N SER A 285 -15.34 4.18 -3.36
CA SER A 285 -14.73 5.05 -4.37
C SER A 285 -14.06 4.29 -5.52
N GLN A 286 -13.39 3.18 -5.23
CA GLN A 286 -12.78 2.35 -6.27
C GLN A 286 -13.82 1.78 -7.23
N PHE A 287 -14.96 1.30 -6.72
CA PHE A 287 -16.05 0.80 -7.55
C PHE A 287 -16.79 1.90 -8.31
N GLU A 288 -16.94 3.08 -7.70
CA GLU A 288 -17.48 4.25 -8.40
C GLU A 288 -16.55 4.66 -9.55
N ALA A 289 -15.25 4.77 -9.31
CA ALA A 289 -14.26 5.05 -10.34
C ALA A 289 -14.27 3.98 -11.45
N TRP A 290 -14.36 2.71 -11.08
CA TRP A 290 -14.48 1.62 -12.05
C TRP A 290 -15.72 1.78 -12.93
N SER A 291 -16.87 2.10 -12.35
CA SER A 291 -18.11 2.33 -13.08
C SER A 291 -17.95 3.48 -14.07
N ILE A 292 -17.34 4.59 -13.63
CA ILE A 292 -17.08 5.75 -14.50
C ILE A 292 -16.17 5.35 -15.67
N TYR A 293 -15.03 4.71 -15.40
CA TYR A 293 -14.08 4.30 -16.45
C TYR A 293 -14.70 3.32 -17.44
N MET A 294 -15.52 2.37 -16.98
CA MET A 294 -16.19 1.41 -17.85
C MET A 294 -17.33 2.03 -18.67
N SER A 295 -17.86 3.18 -18.25
CA SER A 295 -18.89 3.92 -18.96
C SER A 295 -18.33 4.93 -19.97
N MET A 296 -17.02 5.21 -19.92
CA MET A 296 -16.39 6.11 -20.89
C MET A 296 -16.42 5.48 -22.29
N ARG A 297 -16.85 6.26 -23.28
CA ARG A 297 -16.78 5.87 -24.68
C ARG A 297 -15.53 6.46 -25.31
N GLY A 298 -14.78 5.65 -26.03
CA GLY A 298 -13.70 6.13 -26.89
C GLY A 298 -14.25 6.96 -28.06
N GLU A 299 -13.42 7.73 -28.73
CA GLU A 299 -13.77 8.55 -29.91
C GLU A 299 -14.43 7.74 -31.04
N THR A 300 -14.26 6.42 -31.05
CA THR A 300 -14.88 5.50 -32.04
C THR A 300 -16.24 4.94 -31.60
N GLY A 301 -16.76 5.36 -30.44
CA GLY A 301 -18.06 4.87 -29.92
C GLY A 301 -18.04 3.45 -29.37
N SER A 302 -16.87 2.78 -29.30
CA SER A 302 -16.69 1.50 -28.61
C SER A 302 -16.25 1.72 -27.17
N PRO A 303 -16.71 0.91 -26.22
CA PRO A 303 -16.17 0.94 -24.84
C PRO A 303 -14.67 0.64 -24.88
N MET A 304 -13.91 1.39 -24.11
CA MET A 304 -12.47 1.18 -23.93
C MET A 304 -12.18 -0.03 -23.03
#